data_92d3b55df7b21bbdd4a92fc10cecd3bf
#
_entry.id   92d3b55df7b21bbdd4a92fc10cecd3bf
#
_cell.length_a   1.000
_cell.length_b   1.000
_cell.length_c   1.000
_cell.angle_alpha   90.00
_cell.angle_beta   90.00
_cell.angle_gamma   90.00
#
_symmetry.space_group_name_H-M   'P 1'
#
loop_
_entity.id
_entity.type
_entity.pdbx_description
1 polymer ?
#
loop_
_entity_poly.entity_id
_entity_poly.type
_entity_poly.pdbx_seq_one_letter_code
_entity_poly.pdbx_strand_id
1 'polypeptide(L)'
;KKKIPPLPQPRPLRVIAKQPKFIVAIICAMLGYGVMSLVMTATPLSMLQHQHAFPDTAFVIQWHLLGMFVPSFFTGYLIRYFGITPILVVGVLIGFICVAINLSGHGLSHYWSALVLLGICWNFLFIGGTTLLTETYRQEERSKAQAINDFIVFSTAAAASLSAGYLQYQFGWEMVNLGVIPALLVVLFSLLWMKTRPAVNVS
;
A
#
# COMPACT_ATOMS: atom_id res chain seq x y z
N LYS A 1 15.12 -2.46 48.97
CA LYS A 1 15.26 -2.02 47.54
C LYS A 1 14.78 -3.17 46.65
N LYS A 2 13.59 -3.04 46.07
CA LYS A 2 13.10 -3.98 45.04
C LYS A 2 14.05 -3.87 43.84
N LYS A 3 14.78 -4.93 43.51
CA LYS A 3 15.55 -5.04 42.25
C LYS A 3 14.54 -4.96 41.11
N ILE A 4 14.61 -3.90 40.33
CA ILE A 4 13.86 -3.79 39.05
C ILE A 4 14.40 -4.91 38.16
N PRO A 5 13.55 -5.83 37.65
CA PRO A 5 14.03 -6.88 36.75
C PRO A 5 14.70 -6.23 35.52
N PRO A 6 15.81 -6.80 35.02
CA PRO A 6 16.46 -6.27 33.83
C PRO A 6 15.45 -6.26 32.67
N LEU A 7 15.41 -5.15 31.90
CA LEU A 7 14.59 -5.04 30.70
C LEU A 7 14.90 -6.21 29.76
N PRO A 8 13.88 -6.85 29.16
CA PRO A 8 14.12 -7.96 28.25
C PRO A 8 14.97 -7.47 27.08
N GLN A 9 16.02 -8.22 26.76
CA GLN A 9 16.90 -7.87 25.64
C GLN A 9 16.11 -7.90 24.31
N PRO A 10 16.34 -6.93 23.40
CA PRO A 10 15.65 -6.88 22.11
C PRO A 10 16.01 -8.13 21.29
N ARG A 11 14.99 -8.71 20.66
CA ARG A 11 15.16 -9.88 19.78
C ARG A 11 15.99 -9.51 18.55
N PRO A 12 16.81 -10.44 18.03
CA PRO A 12 17.50 -10.21 16.76
C PRO A 12 16.47 -10.03 15.63
N LEU A 13 16.76 -9.11 14.72
CA LEU A 13 15.88 -8.77 13.62
C LEU A 13 15.44 -9.98 12.79
N ARG A 14 16.31 -10.99 12.63
CA ARG A 14 16.00 -12.25 11.93
C ARG A 14 14.82 -13.00 12.54
N VAL A 15 14.59 -12.87 13.85
CA VAL A 15 13.45 -13.50 14.54
C VAL A 15 12.15 -12.73 14.22
N ILE A 16 12.23 -11.42 14.22
CA ILE A 16 11.08 -10.55 13.91
C ILE A 16 10.68 -10.73 12.44
N ALA A 17 11.64 -10.71 11.52
CA ALA A 17 11.43 -10.82 10.09
C ALA A 17 10.87 -12.18 9.62
N LYS A 18 10.99 -13.24 10.45
CA LYS A 18 10.39 -14.55 10.14
C LYS A 18 8.90 -14.67 10.52
N GLN A 19 8.37 -13.70 11.24
CA GLN A 19 6.96 -13.73 11.63
C GLN A 19 6.05 -13.54 10.43
N PRO A 20 5.02 -14.37 10.22
CA PRO A 20 4.07 -14.20 9.11
C PRO A 20 3.44 -12.81 9.06
N LYS A 21 3.04 -12.26 10.21
CA LYS A 21 2.49 -10.90 10.31
C LYS A 21 3.48 -9.83 9.83
N PHE A 22 4.77 -9.97 10.15
CA PHE A 22 5.80 -9.02 9.71
C PHE A 22 5.96 -9.03 8.19
N ILE A 23 6.03 -10.22 7.60
CA ILE A 23 6.16 -10.39 6.14
C ILE A 23 4.96 -9.77 5.43
N VAL A 24 3.75 -10.10 5.89
CA VAL A 24 2.51 -9.59 5.28
C VAL A 24 2.37 -8.08 5.46
N ALA A 25 2.72 -7.56 6.63
CA ALA A 25 2.72 -6.12 6.90
C ALA A 25 3.60 -5.35 5.89
N ILE A 26 4.84 -5.83 5.68
CA ILE A 26 5.76 -5.22 4.69
C ILE A 26 5.22 -5.38 3.27
N ILE A 27 4.72 -6.55 2.88
CA ILE A 27 4.14 -6.77 1.54
C ILE A 27 3.00 -5.79 1.28
N CYS A 28 2.07 -5.64 2.23
CA CYS A 28 0.94 -4.71 2.08
C CYS A 28 1.40 -3.25 1.95
N ALA A 29 2.29 -2.80 2.83
CA ALA A 29 2.79 -1.43 2.79
C ALA A 29 3.63 -1.15 1.53
N MET A 30 4.55 -2.03 1.19
CA MET A 30 5.46 -1.93 0.05
C MET A 30 4.69 -1.92 -1.28
N LEU A 31 3.85 -2.93 -1.51
CA LEU A 31 3.12 -3.06 -2.77
C LEU A 31 2.00 -2.02 -2.86
N GLY A 32 1.32 -1.70 -1.75
CA GLY A 32 0.32 -0.62 -1.72
C GLY A 32 0.92 0.72 -2.12
N TYR A 33 2.12 1.06 -1.60
CA TYR A 33 2.81 2.30 -1.96
C TYR A 33 3.41 2.24 -3.37
N GLY A 34 4.00 1.10 -3.77
CA GLY A 34 4.58 0.92 -5.10
C GLY A 34 3.54 1.04 -6.22
N VAL A 35 2.40 0.38 -6.07
CA VAL A 35 1.26 0.47 -7.01
C VAL A 35 0.77 1.91 -7.12
N MET A 36 0.55 2.56 -5.99
CA MET A 36 0.13 3.97 -5.97
C MET A 36 1.14 4.86 -6.71
N SER A 37 2.44 4.74 -6.40
CA SER A 37 3.48 5.55 -7.02
C SER A 37 3.58 5.31 -8.53
N LEU A 38 3.45 4.06 -8.98
CA LEU A 38 3.49 3.70 -10.40
C LEU A 38 2.32 4.35 -11.16
N VAL A 39 1.10 4.08 -10.73
CA VAL A 39 -0.12 4.53 -11.45
C VAL A 39 -0.27 6.05 -11.37
N MET A 40 -0.08 6.64 -10.19
CA MET A 40 -0.13 8.10 -10.02
C MET A 40 0.85 8.83 -10.94
N THR A 41 2.11 8.31 -11.05
CA THR A 41 3.13 8.93 -11.89
C THR A 41 2.86 8.73 -13.39
N ALA A 42 2.30 7.57 -13.79
CA ALA A 42 1.93 7.30 -15.16
C ALA A 42 0.68 8.06 -15.63
N THR A 43 -0.23 8.42 -14.72
CA THR A 43 -1.52 9.06 -15.05
C THR A 43 -1.37 10.38 -15.83
N PRO A 44 -0.56 11.37 -15.41
CA PRO A 44 -0.40 12.61 -16.17
C PRO A 44 0.11 12.36 -17.60
N LEU A 45 1.00 11.39 -17.78
CA LEU A 45 1.54 11.02 -19.08
C LEU A 45 0.46 10.40 -19.97
N SER A 46 -0.35 9.50 -19.41
CA SER A 46 -1.48 8.91 -20.10
C SER A 46 -2.54 9.95 -20.47
N MET A 47 -2.90 10.83 -19.54
CA MET A 47 -3.88 11.90 -19.80
C MET A 47 -3.40 12.84 -20.91
N LEU A 48 -2.11 13.21 -20.93
CA LEU A 48 -1.53 14.01 -22.00
C LEU A 48 -1.62 13.29 -23.36
N GLN A 49 -1.32 11.99 -23.43
CA GLN A 49 -1.43 11.19 -24.64
C GLN A 49 -2.87 11.12 -25.16
N HIS A 50 -3.86 11.14 -24.26
CA HIS A 50 -5.29 11.16 -24.61
C HIS A 50 -5.88 12.58 -24.71
N GLN A 51 -5.02 13.59 -24.90
CA GLN A 51 -5.37 14.98 -25.19
C GLN A 51 -6.19 15.69 -24.09
N HIS A 52 -6.06 15.25 -22.83
CA HIS A 52 -6.63 15.99 -21.71
C HIS A 52 -5.81 17.25 -21.42
N ALA A 53 -6.50 18.33 -21.06
CA ALA A 53 -5.85 19.59 -20.69
C ALA A 53 -5.16 19.50 -19.32
N PHE A 54 -4.14 20.33 -19.10
CA PHE A 54 -3.44 20.37 -17.82
C PHE A 54 -4.36 20.58 -16.60
N PRO A 55 -5.40 21.45 -16.64
CA PRO A 55 -6.35 21.61 -15.54
C PRO A 55 -7.08 20.32 -15.17
N ASP A 56 -7.43 19.47 -16.16
CA ASP A 56 -8.07 18.17 -15.91
C ASP A 56 -7.14 17.22 -15.15
N THR A 57 -5.87 17.19 -15.55
CA THR A 57 -4.84 16.40 -14.86
C THR A 57 -4.63 16.88 -13.44
N ALA A 58 -4.55 18.20 -13.23
CA ALA A 58 -4.42 18.78 -11.90
C ALA A 58 -5.63 18.45 -11.02
N PHE A 59 -6.84 18.51 -11.56
CA PHE A 59 -8.09 18.12 -10.90
C PHE A 59 -8.04 16.64 -10.44
N VAL A 60 -7.67 15.74 -11.34
CA VAL A 60 -7.56 14.30 -11.03
C VAL A 60 -6.55 14.03 -9.90
N ILE A 61 -5.37 14.66 -9.95
CA ILE A 61 -4.34 14.51 -8.92
C ILE A 61 -4.80 15.08 -7.57
N GLN A 62 -5.47 16.23 -7.54
CA GLN A 62 -6.02 16.80 -6.32
C GLN A 62 -7.00 15.85 -5.64
N TRP A 63 -7.91 15.24 -6.38
CA TRP A 63 -8.86 14.27 -5.85
C TRP A 63 -8.19 12.96 -5.42
N HIS A 64 -7.14 12.54 -6.10
CA HIS A 64 -6.32 11.43 -5.65
C HIS A 64 -5.73 11.69 -4.26
N LEU A 65 -5.13 12.87 -4.05
CA LEU A 65 -4.59 13.25 -2.74
C LEU A 65 -5.67 13.27 -1.66
N LEU A 66 -6.88 13.78 -1.98
CA LEU A 66 -8.02 13.70 -1.07
C LEU A 66 -8.37 12.23 -0.76
N GLY A 67 -8.40 11.36 -1.77
CA GLY A 67 -8.60 9.91 -1.60
C GLY A 67 -7.54 9.24 -0.71
N MET A 68 -6.30 9.74 -0.73
CA MET A 68 -5.24 9.24 0.15
C MET A 68 -5.42 9.70 1.61
N PHE A 69 -5.71 10.97 1.84
CA PHE A 69 -5.61 11.56 3.18
C PHE A 69 -6.94 11.64 3.93
N VAL A 70 -8.07 11.88 3.25
CA VAL A 70 -9.37 11.96 3.93
C VAL A 70 -9.74 10.66 4.65
N PRO A 71 -9.56 9.46 4.05
CA PRO A 71 -9.83 8.22 4.76
C PRO A 71 -8.97 8.03 6.02
N SER A 72 -7.78 8.63 6.10
CA SER A 72 -6.87 8.49 7.25
C SER A 72 -7.51 8.92 8.58
N PHE A 73 -8.45 9.87 8.54
CA PHE A 73 -9.21 10.28 9.73
C PHE A 73 -10.10 9.15 10.27
N PHE A 74 -10.49 8.21 9.44
CA PHE A 74 -11.43 7.15 9.78
C PHE A 74 -10.80 5.75 9.79
N THR A 75 -9.71 5.55 9.03
CA THR A 75 -9.07 4.23 8.86
C THR A 75 -8.66 3.63 10.19
N GLY A 76 -8.12 4.40 11.12
CA GLY A 76 -7.78 3.93 12.46
C GLY A 76 -9.01 3.44 13.24
N TYR A 77 -10.15 4.13 13.13
CA TYR A 77 -11.42 3.70 13.71
C TYR A 77 -11.97 2.44 13.06
N LEU A 78 -11.91 2.37 11.72
CA LEU A 78 -12.33 1.19 10.96
C LEU A 78 -11.50 -0.05 11.33
N ILE A 79 -10.17 0.10 11.45
CA ILE A 79 -9.28 -0.97 11.90
C ILE A 79 -9.64 -1.43 13.31
N ARG A 80 -9.94 -0.51 14.21
CA ARG A 80 -10.32 -0.82 15.59
C ARG A 80 -11.64 -1.58 15.66
N TYR A 81 -12.59 -1.26 14.79
CA TYR A 81 -13.93 -1.85 14.79
C TYR A 81 -14.00 -3.18 14.05
N PHE A 82 -13.45 -3.25 12.84
CA PHE A 82 -13.53 -4.42 11.95
C PHE A 82 -12.27 -5.32 11.99
N GLY A 83 -11.18 -4.84 12.58
CA GLY A 83 -9.87 -5.49 12.52
C GLY A 83 -9.03 -5.09 11.30
N ILE A 84 -7.73 -5.34 11.39
CA ILE A 84 -6.75 -4.93 10.34
C ILE A 84 -6.97 -5.71 9.04
N THR A 85 -7.12 -7.05 9.14
CA THR A 85 -7.19 -7.92 7.96
C THR A 85 -8.37 -7.60 7.03
N PRO A 86 -9.61 -7.39 7.50
CA PRO A 86 -10.71 -6.96 6.64
C PRO A 86 -10.42 -5.65 5.90
N ILE A 87 -9.82 -4.67 6.57
CA ILE A 87 -9.49 -3.38 5.94
C ILE A 87 -8.46 -3.55 4.82
N LEU A 88 -7.43 -4.38 5.04
CA LEU A 88 -6.45 -4.72 4.01
C LEU A 88 -7.11 -5.42 2.81
N VAL A 89 -8.02 -6.37 3.04
CA VAL A 89 -8.76 -7.05 1.97
C VAL A 89 -9.62 -6.06 1.19
N VAL A 90 -10.35 -5.17 1.86
CA VAL A 90 -11.13 -4.11 1.20
C VAL A 90 -10.22 -3.21 0.37
N GLY A 91 -9.02 -2.85 0.88
CA GLY A 91 -8.03 -2.11 0.12
C GLY A 91 -7.63 -2.79 -1.19
N VAL A 92 -7.38 -4.11 -1.16
CA VAL A 92 -7.07 -4.90 -2.37
C VAL A 92 -8.24 -4.90 -3.35
N LEU A 93 -9.47 -5.10 -2.87
CA LEU A 93 -10.67 -5.10 -3.73
C LEU A 93 -10.87 -3.74 -4.41
N ILE A 94 -10.68 -2.64 -3.68
CA ILE A 94 -10.71 -1.29 -4.25
C ILE A 94 -9.61 -1.12 -5.31
N GLY A 95 -8.42 -1.69 -5.08
CA GLY A 95 -7.34 -1.70 -6.08
C GLY A 95 -7.74 -2.40 -7.38
N PHE A 96 -8.41 -3.56 -7.31
CA PHE A 96 -8.94 -4.24 -8.50
C PHE A 96 -10.01 -3.42 -9.22
N ILE A 97 -10.91 -2.75 -8.48
CA ILE A 97 -11.91 -1.87 -9.07
C ILE A 97 -11.23 -0.68 -9.76
N CYS A 98 -10.21 -0.09 -9.14
CA CYS A 98 -9.41 0.96 -9.77
C CYS A 98 -8.82 0.51 -11.12
N VAL A 99 -8.19 -0.67 -11.16
CA VAL A 99 -7.64 -1.24 -12.40
C VAL A 99 -8.74 -1.46 -13.44
N ALA A 100 -9.88 -2.02 -13.05
CA ALA A 100 -11.00 -2.25 -13.95
C ALA A 100 -11.52 -0.95 -14.58
N ILE A 101 -11.63 0.13 -13.81
CA ILE A 101 -12.05 1.45 -14.31
C ILE A 101 -10.99 2.01 -15.27
N ASN A 102 -9.70 1.94 -14.91
CA ASN A 102 -8.61 2.41 -15.76
C ASN A 102 -8.53 1.67 -17.11
N LEU A 103 -8.96 0.41 -17.16
CA LEU A 103 -9.02 -0.40 -18.38
C LEU A 103 -10.32 -0.20 -19.17
N SER A 104 -11.34 0.43 -18.58
CA SER A 104 -12.65 0.59 -19.23
C SER A 104 -12.77 1.83 -20.13
N GLY A 105 -11.80 2.77 -20.05
CA GLY A 105 -11.83 3.97 -20.90
C GLY A 105 -10.80 5.03 -20.47
N HIS A 106 -10.71 6.08 -21.31
CA HIS A 106 -9.72 7.15 -21.18
C HIS A 106 -10.37 8.54 -20.97
N GLY A 107 -11.66 8.59 -20.63
CA GLY A 107 -12.34 9.85 -20.30
C GLY A 107 -11.94 10.38 -18.92
N LEU A 108 -12.14 11.69 -18.70
CA LEU A 108 -11.81 12.35 -17.43
C LEU A 108 -12.46 11.64 -16.22
N SER A 109 -13.70 11.17 -16.35
CA SER A 109 -14.41 10.46 -15.29
C SER A 109 -13.73 9.14 -14.91
N HIS A 110 -13.12 8.42 -15.88
CA HIS A 110 -12.39 7.18 -15.62
C HIS A 110 -11.12 7.46 -14.83
N TYR A 111 -10.29 8.42 -15.28
CA TYR A 111 -9.09 8.82 -14.54
C TYR A 111 -9.42 9.33 -13.13
N TRP A 112 -10.44 10.21 -13.03
CA TRP A 112 -10.84 10.77 -11.75
C TRP A 112 -11.29 9.70 -10.75
N SER A 113 -12.26 8.87 -11.13
CA SER A 113 -12.79 7.84 -10.22
C SER A 113 -11.76 6.77 -9.89
N ALA A 114 -10.97 6.33 -10.87
CA ALA A 114 -9.91 5.36 -10.62
C ALA A 114 -8.83 5.91 -9.66
N LEU A 115 -8.41 7.17 -9.83
CA LEU A 115 -7.38 7.75 -8.95
C LEU A 115 -7.88 8.05 -7.55
N VAL A 116 -9.15 8.43 -7.37
CA VAL A 116 -9.76 8.52 -6.03
C VAL A 116 -9.69 7.15 -5.34
N LEU A 117 -10.10 6.08 -6.05
CA LEU A 117 -10.05 4.71 -5.52
C LEU A 117 -8.61 4.24 -5.27
N LEU A 118 -7.65 4.62 -6.12
CA LEU A 118 -6.24 4.36 -5.91
C LEU A 118 -5.74 4.97 -4.59
N GLY A 119 -6.14 6.20 -4.30
CA GLY A 119 -5.82 6.88 -3.04
C GLY A 119 -6.37 6.13 -1.83
N ILE A 120 -7.63 5.69 -1.89
CA ILE A 120 -8.27 4.90 -0.82
C ILE A 120 -7.59 3.53 -0.67
N CYS A 121 -7.29 2.86 -1.78
CA CYS A 121 -6.55 1.60 -1.81
C CYS A 121 -5.20 1.75 -1.10
N TRP A 122 -4.42 2.77 -1.48
CA TRP A 122 -3.15 3.07 -0.82
C TRP A 122 -3.33 3.31 0.68
N ASN A 123 -4.31 4.11 1.06
CA ASN A 123 -4.58 4.40 2.47
C ASN A 123 -4.80 3.12 3.27
N PHE A 124 -5.66 2.22 2.80
CA PHE A 124 -5.97 0.98 3.50
C PHE A 124 -4.79 0.01 3.54
N LEU A 125 -4.04 -0.13 2.44
CA LEU A 125 -2.90 -1.03 2.37
C LEU A 125 -1.69 -0.50 3.15
N PHE A 126 -1.38 0.79 3.04
CA PHE A 126 -0.22 1.38 3.69
C PHE A 126 -0.46 1.58 5.20
N ILE A 127 -1.58 2.22 5.58
CA ILE A 127 -1.91 2.43 7.01
C ILE A 127 -2.22 1.09 7.68
N GLY A 128 -3.00 0.22 7.03
CA GLY A 128 -3.27 -1.11 7.56
C GLY A 128 -2.00 -1.96 7.69
N GLY A 129 -1.13 -1.94 6.68
CA GLY A 129 0.16 -2.64 6.70
C GLY A 129 1.08 -2.14 7.81
N THR A 130 1.26 -0.82 7.93
CA THR A 130 2.09 -0.22 8.99
C THR A 130 1.47 -0.44 10.38
N THR A 131 0.16 -0.47 10.49
CA THR A 131 -0.52 -0.84 11.75
C THR A 131 -0.29 -2.32 12.09
N LEU A 132 -0.41 -3.24 11.11
CA LEU A 132 -0.12 -4.66 11.30
C LEU A 132 1.34 -4.89 11.74
N LEU A 133 2.27 -4.10 11.21
CA LEU A 133 3.68 -4.14 11.59
C LEU A 133 3.86 -3.88 13.09
N THR A 134 3.08 -2.98 13.70
CA THR A 134 3.20 -2.65 15.13
C THR A 134 2.88 -3.83 16.04
N GLU A 135 2.14 -4.84 15.56
CA GLU A 135 1.85 -6.06 16.32
C GLU A 135 3.01 -7.09 16.32
N THR A 136 4.11 -6.80 15.61
CA THR A 136 5.19 -7.78 15.39
C THR A 136 6.42 -7.54 16.24
N TYR A 137 6.57 -6.34 16.79
CA TYR A 137 7.77 -5.92 17.52
C TYR A 137 7.43 -5.35 18.90
N ARG A 138 8.41 -5.40 19.81
CA ARG A 138 8.36 -4.75 21.12
C ARG A 138 8.87 -3.31 21.02
N GLN A 139 8.62 -2.50 22.06
CA GLN A 139 9.00 -1.10 22.10
C GLN A 139 10.50 -0.87 21.80
N GLU A 140 11.36 -1.73 22.33
CA GLU A 140 12.81 -1.68 22.16
C GLU A 140 13.27 -2.04 20.74
N GLU A 141 12.41 -2.73 19.97
CA GLU A 141 12.68 -3.21 18.61
C GLU A 141 12.10 -2.28 17.55
N ARG A 142 11.24 -1.32 17.95
CA ARG A 142 10.45 -0.45 17.08
C ARG A 142 11.29 0.24 16.01
N SER A 143 12.37 0.91 16.41
CA SER A 143 13.19 1.70 15.47
C SER A 143 13.79 0.84 14.36
N LYS A 144 14.25 -0.37 14.68
CA LYS A 144 14.82 -1.29 13.68
C LYS A 144 13.76 -1.85 12.75
N ALA A 145 12.60 -2.26 13.29
CA ALA A 145 11.52 -2.82 12.50
C ALA A 145 10.93 -1.77 11.53
N GLN A 146 10.71 -0.55 12.01
CA GLN A 146 10.21 0.54 11.19
C GLN A 146 11.24 1.01 10.16
N ALA A 147 12.52 1.15 10.51
CA ALA A 147 13.55 1.57 9.57
C ALA A 147 13.64 0.62 8.36
N ILE A 148 13.52 -0.70 8.58
CA ILE A 148 13.49 -1.67 7.48
C ILE A 148 12.22 -1.55 6.65
N ASN A 149 11.06 -1.44 7.29
CA ASN A 149 9.81 -1.21 6.58
C ASN A 149 9.91 0.02 5.68
N ASP A 150 10.34 1.15 6.24
CA ASP A 150 10.40 2.42 5.52
C ASP A 150 11.42 2.37 4.38
N PHE A 151 12.58 1.74 4.61
CA PHE A 151 13.58 1.54 3.57
C PHE A 151 13.01 0.73 2.39
N ILE A 152 12.34 -0.39 2.67
CA ILE A 152 11.75 -1.24 1.62
C ILE A 152 10.62 -0.50 0.90
N VAL A 153 9.72 0.13 1.64
CA VAL A 153 8.55 0.85 1.08
C VAL A 153 9.01 1.98 0.18
N PHE A 154 9.88 2.88 0.67
CA PHE A 154 10.30 4.04 -0.11
C PHE A 154 11.25 3.70 -1.25
N SER A 155 12.09 2.64 -1.12
CA SER A 155 12.89 2.14 -2.24
C SER A 155 12.00 1.59 -3.35
N THR A 156 10.95 0.83 -2.99
CA THR A 156 9.97 0.32 -3.96
C THR A 156 9.17 1.44 -4.62
N ALA A 157 8.72 2.43 -3.84
CA ALA A 157 8.01 3.59 -4.37
C ALA A 157 8.89 4.40 -5.33
N ALA A 158 10.15 4.63 -5.00
CA ALA A 158 11.10 5.32 -5.86
C ALA A 158 11.34 4.55 -7.17
N ALA A 159 11.57 3.23 -7.08
CA ALA A 159 11.73 2.39 -8.26
C ALA A 159 10.48 2.39 -9.15
N ALA A 160 9.28 2.29 -8.56
CA ALA A 160 8.00 2.35 -9.26
C ALA A 160 7.80 3.70 -9.97
N SER A 161 8.07 4.81 -9.28
CA SER A 161 7.95 6.15 -9.85
C SER A 161 8.96 6.39 -10.98
N LEU A 162 10.22 6.00 -10.81
CA LEU A 162 11.26 6.13 -11.84
C LEU A 162 10.96 5.29 -13.08
N SER A 163 10.37 4.10 -12.90
CA SER A 163 10.01 3.23 -14.02
C SER A 163 8.71 3.62 -14.71
N ALA A 164 7.83 4.40 -14.06
CA ALA A 164 6.50 4.70 -14.56
C ALA A 164 6.50 5.36 -15.94
N GLY A 165 7.39 6.34 -16.17
CA GLY A 165 7.51 7.02 -17.46
C GLY A 165 7.94 6.09 -18.57
N TYR A 166 8.94 5.25 -18.31
CA TYR A 166 9.43 4.25 -19.26
C TYR A 166 8.33 3.21 -19.60
N LEU A 167 7.68 2.67 -18.57
CA LEU A 167 6.63 1.67 -18.77
C LEU A 167 5.43 2.26 -19.53
N GLN A 168 5.01 3.49 -19.20
CA GLN A 168 3.94 4.18 -19.92
C GLN A 168 4.30 4.43 -21.37
N TYR A 169 5.54 4.86 -21.66
CA TYR A 169 5.99 5.14 -23.03
C TYR A 169 6.11 3.87 -23.87
N GLN A 170 6.65 2.77 -23.33
CA GLN A 170 6.93 1.54 -24.07
C GLN A 170 5.70 0.63 -24.21
N PHE A 171 4.87 0.55 -23.18
CA PHE A 171 3.81 -0.44 -23.08
C PHE A 171 2.40 0.15 -23.04
N GLY A 172 2.28 1.46 -22.83
CA GLY A 172 0.99 2.14 -22.75
C GLY A 172 0.25 1.98 -21.42
N TRP A 173 -0.87 2.68 -21.32
CA TRP A 173 -1.66 2.78 -20.10
C TRP A 173 -2.26 1.45 -19.64
N GLU A 174 -2.76 0.67 -20.59
CA GLU A 174 -3.39 -0.62 -20.31
C GLU A 174 -2.40 -1.59 -19.67
N MET A 175 -1.19 -1.67 -20.22
CA MET A 175 -0.16 -2.58 -19.70
C MET A 175 0.37 -2.14 -18.34
N VAL A 176 0.46 -0.83 -18.08
CA VAL A 176 0.79 -0.32 -16.73
C VAL A 176 -0.25 -0.80 -15.72
N ASN A 177 -1.54 -0.70 -16.05
CA ASN A 177 -2.62 -1.13 -15.16
C ASN A 177 -2.70 -2.67 -15.03
N LEU A 178 -2.51 -3.41 -16.11
CA LEU A 178 -2.42 -4.88 -16.05
C LEU A 178 -1.25 -5.35 -15.18
N GLY A 179 -0.12 -4.63 -15.20
CA GLY A 179 1.04 -4.88 -14.34
C GLY A 179 0.77 -4.69 -12.84
N VAL A 180 -0.30 -3.98 -12.47
CA VAL A 180 -0.74 -3.84 -11.08
C VAL A 180 -1.41 -5.10 -10.54
N ILE A 181 -2.09 -5.87 -11.39
CA ILE A 181 -2.85 -7.07 -11.00
C ILE A 181 -1.98 -8.10 -10.25
N PRO A 182 -0.79 -8.50 -10.74
CA PRO A 182 0.08 -9.41 -10.00
C PRO A 182 0.46 -8.90 -8.60
N ALA A 183 0.71 -7.60 -8.45
CA ALA A 183 1.05 -7.01 -7.16
C ALA A 183 -0.13 -7.12 -6.17
N LEU A 184 -1.36 -6.80 -6.61
CA LEU A 184 -2.57 -6.96 -5.80
C LEU A 184 -2.85 -8.42 -5.44
N LEU A 185 -2.60 -9.36 -6.37
CA LEU A 185 -2.72 -10.79 -6.10
C LEU A 185 -1.72 -11.25 -5.05
N VAL A 186 -0.47 -10.80 -5.10
CA VAL A 186 0.54 -11.10 -4.06
C VAL A 186 0.07 -10.60 -2.69
N VAL A 187 -0.48 -9.39 -2.60
CA VAL A 187 -1.05 -8.89 -1.34
C VAL A 187 -2.20 -9.81 -0.88
N LEU A 188 -3.14 -10.12 -1.75
CA LEU A 188 -4.30 -10.98 -1.42
C LEU A 188 -3.86 -12.35 -0.92
N PHE A 189 -2.97 -13.03 -1.65
CA PHE A 189 -2.46 -14.34 -1.26
C PHE A 189 -1.66 -14.29 0.03
N SER A 190 -0.89 -13.23 0.28
CA SER A 190 -0.16 -13.05 1.54
C SER A 190 -1.12 -12.94 2.74
N LEU A 191 -2.25 -12.23 2.58
CA LEU A 191 -3.29 -12.11 3.60
C LEU A 191 -3.99 -13.46 3.87
N LEU A 192 -4.28 -14.23 2.81
CA LEU A 192 -4.86 -15.57 2.94
C LEU A 192 -3.86 -16.53 3.63
N TRP A 193 -2.60 -16.49 3.23
CA TRP A 193 -1.54 -17.28 3.86
C TRP A 193 -1.38 -16.96 5.34
N MET A 194 -1.45 -15.69 5.74
CA MET A 194 -1.37 -15.29 7.14
C MET A 194 -2.48 -15.92 7.99
N LYS A 195 -3.70 -16.02 7.44
CA LYS A 195 -4.85 -16.63 8.14
C LYS A 195 -4.65 -18.13 8.44
N THR A 196 -3.86 -18.83 7.63
CA THR A 196 -3.60 -20.27 7.83
C THR A 196 -2.49 -20.56 8.84
N ARG A 197 -1.80 -19.53 9.34
CA ARG A 197 -0.71 -19.69 10.31
C ARG A 197 -1.16 -19.38 11.73
N PRO A 198 -0.77 -20.21 12.72
CA PRO A 198 -1.08 -19.91 14.11
C PRO A 198 -0.45 -18.59 14.54
N ALA A 199 -1.17 -17.81 15.35
CA ALA A 199 -0.66 -16.58 15.92
C ALA A 199 0.54 -16.91 16.82
N VAL A 200 1.74 -16.41 16.48
CA VAL A 200 2.87 -16.45 17.37
C VAL A 200 2.64 -15.39 18.46
N ASN A 201 2.28 -15.82 19.66
CA ASN A 201 2.12 -14.91 20.80
C ASN A 201 3.46 -14.21 21.08
N VAL A 202 3.47 -12.89 20.91
CA VAL A 202 4.58 -12.01 21.27
C VAL A 202 4.40 -11.63 22.76
N SER A 203 4.47 -12.66 23.67
CA SER A 203 4.51 -12.43 25.11
C SER A 203 5.91 -12.01 25.55
#